data_3cb6b06208b8f8bebc76c538bfdbe040
#
_entry.id   3cb6b06208b8f8bebc76c538bfdbe040
#
_cell.length_a   1.000
_cell.length_b   1.000
_cell.length_c   1.000
_cell.angle_alpha   90.00
_cell.angle_beta   90.00
_cell.angle_gamma   90.00
#
_symmetry.space_group_name_H-M   'P 1'
#
loop_
_entity.id
_entity.type
_entity.pdbx_description
1 polymer ?
#
loop_
_entity_poly.entity_id
_entity_poly.type
_entity_poly.pdbx_seq_one_letter_code
_entity_poly.pdbx_strand_id
1 'polypeptide(L)'
;MNHHVNNSNETLKIRKIYSSLPSQLQNASKKFQYSVVDSSAKSRDYSLPLNWLEKSNMIQICKCVKLVEKPLLGFVDNDIFKVYYSDIGIFNRIVNNDAKSIILDDMKIYKGIITENYVANQLKANGIDLLYWKGSRNSEIDFLISTDDGIVPIEVKADDNTQPKSLNIYKEIYNPNYMIRLSTKDFGYNPDTKIKSIPLYATYLIKELTK
;
A
#
# COMPACT_ATOMS: atom_id res chain seq x y z
N MET A 1 -5.49 -27.64 3.20
CA MET A 1 -5.62 -27.37 4.65
C MET A 1 -6.94 -26.65 4.88
N ASN A 2 -7.90 -27.34 5.52
CA ASN A 2 -9.19 -26.73 5.83
C ASN A 2 -9.04 -25.77 7.02
N HIS A 3 -8.91 -24.49 6.76
CA HIS A 3 -8.96 -23.46 7.80
C HIS A 3 -10.41 -23.07 8.09
N HIS A 4 -11.18 -23.98 8.67
CA HIS A 4 -12.45 -23.59 9.28
C HIS A 4 -12.15 -22.90 10.61
N VAL A 5 -12.55 -21.63 10.71
CA VAL A 5 -12.53 -20.90 11.99
C VAL A 5 -13.67 -21.46 12.85
N ASN A 6 -13.37 -22.46 13.66
CA ASN A 6 -14.36 -23.15 14.51
C ASN A 6 -14.58 -22.45 15.87
N ASN A 7 -13.97 -21.29 16.10
CA ASN A 7 -14.08 -20.57 17.37
C ASN A 7 -14.79 -19.23 17.17
N SER A 8 -15.92 -19.03 17.84
CA SER A 8 -16.70 -17.79 17.79
C SER A 8 -15.86 -16.54 18.14
N ASN A 9 -14.89 -16.67 19.05
CA ASN A 9 -13.99 -15.59 19.43
C ASN A 9 -13.03 -15.19 18.29
N GLU A 10 -12.47 -16.15 17.57
CA GLU A 10 -11.60 -15.87 16.41
C GLU A 10 -12.38 -15.21 15.26
N THR A 11 -13.61 -15.67 15.01
CA THR A 11 -14.50 -15.03 14.03
C THR A 11 -14.80 -13.58 14.40
N LEU A 12 -15.01 -13.29 15.68
CA LEU A 12 -15.22 -11.92 16.17
C LEU A 12 -13.99 -11.04 15.94
N LYS A 13 -12.79 -11.55 16.22
CA LYS A 13 -11.54 -10.83 15.99
C LYS A 13 -11.31 -10.53 14.51
N ILE A 14 -11.56 -11.50 13.62
CA ILE A 14 -11.51 -11.34 12.17
C ILE A 14 -12.43 -10.19 11.72
N ARG A 15 -13.69 -10.18 12.18
CA ARG A 15 -14.64 -9.11 11.87
C ARG A 15 -14.16 -7.76 12.40
N LYS A 16 -13.65 -7.69 13.64
CA LYS A 16 -13.11 -6.45 14.21
C LYS A 16 -11.96 -5.88 13.40
N ILE A 17 -10.98 -6.72 12.99
CA ILE A 17 -9.89 -6.29 12.11
C ILE A 17 -10.47 -5.70 10.82
N TYR A 18 -11.29 -6.47 10.10
CA TYR A 18 -11.81 -6.10 8.80
C TYR A 18 -12.62 -4.79 8.83
N SER A 19 -13.45 -4.63 9.86
CA SER A 19 -14.25 -3.41 10.07
C SER A 19 -13.41 -2.20 10.48
N SER A 20 -12.23 -2.39 11.07
CA SER A 20 -11.34 -1.28 11.47
C SER A 20 -10.53 -0.70 10.30
N LEU A 21 -10.39 -1.44 9.19
CA LEU A 21 -9.50 -1.04 8.09
C LEU A 21 -9.79 0.34 7.49
N PRO A 22 -11.04 0.78 7.30
CA PRO A 22 -11.29 2.13 6.80
C PRO A 22 -10.67 3.21 7.69
N SER A 23 -10.80 3.08 9.02
CA SER A 23 -10.20 4.01 9.99
C SER A 23 -8.67 3.91 10.00
N GLN A 24 -8.12 2.70 9.85
CA GLN A 24 -6.67 2.48 9.75
C GLN A 24 -6.07 3.22 8.54
N LEU A 25 -6.72 3.10 7.38
CA LEU A 25 -6.27 3.70 6.11
C LEU A 25 -6.44 5.23 6.09
N GLN A 26 -7.34 5.79 6.89
CA GLN A 26 -7.51 7.25 7.04
C GLN A 26 -6.39 7.89 7.88
N ASN A 27 -5.70 7.13 8.72
CA ASN A 27 -4.60 7.66 9.50
C ASN A 27 -3.45 8.12 8.59
N ALA A 28 -2.82 9.25 8.91
CA ALA A 28 -1.76 9.84 8.10
C ALA A 28 -0.59 8.87 7.82
N SER A 29 -0.27 7.99 8.75
CA SER A 29 0.79 6.99 8.58
C SER A 29 0.31 5.70 7.91
N LYS A 30 -1.01 5.49 7.80
CA LYS A 30 -1.65 4.23 7.33
C LYS A 30 -1.09 2.94 7.96
N LYS A 31 -0.22 3.09 8.96
CA LYS A 31 0.33 1.97 9.72
C LYS A 31 -0.78 1.27 10.49
N PHE A 32 -0.85 -0.06 10.38
CA PHE A 32 -1.80 -0.85 11.15
C PHE A 32 -1.56 -0.73 12.66
N GLN A 33 -2.62 -0.43 13.40
CA GLN A 33 -2.59 -0.25 14.85
C GLN A 33 -3.62 -1.17 15.50
N TYR A 34 -3.16 -2.09 16.33
CA TYR A 34 -4.05 -3.01 17.06
C TYR A 34 -5.02 -2.27 17.97
N SER A 35 -4.62 -1.15 18.57
CA SER A 35 -5.48 -0.30 19.40
C SER A 35 -6.67 0.31 18.67
N VAL A 36 -6.62 0.44 17.35
CA VAL A 36 -7.76 0.87 16.51
C VAL A 36 -8.76 -0.27 16.29
N VAL A 37 -8.30 -1.53 16.35
CA VAL A 37 -9.18 -2.71 16.28
C VAL A 37 -9.96 -2.86 17.59
N ASP A 38 -9.25 -2.73 18.71
CA ASP A 38 -9.80 -2.81 20.06
C ASP A 38 -8.80 -2.14 21.03
N SER A 39 -9.26 -1.34 21.98
CA SER A 39 -8.40 -0.60 22.91
C SER A 39 -7.46 -1.50 23.73
N SER A 40 -7.84 -2.75 23.96
CA SER A 40 -7.05 -3.77 24.66
C SER A 40 -6.27 -4.71 23.74
N ALA A 41 -6.38 -4.55 22.41
CA ALA A 41 -5.80 -5.46 21.44
C ALA A 41 -4.27 -5.49 21.50
N LYS A 42 -3.72 -6.69 21.53
CA LYS A 42 -2.29 -6.95 21.45
C LYS A 42 -1.98 -7.77 20.19
N SER A 43 -0.80 -7.55 19.62
CA SER A 43 -0.34 -8.26 18.42
C SER A 43 -0.51 -9.79 18.55
N ARG A 44 -0.09 -10.38 19.66
CA ARG A 44 -0.17 -11.82 19.92
C ARG A 44 -1.60 -12.38 19.82
N ASP A 45 -2.63 -11.57 20.16
CA ASP A 45 -4.02 -12.02 20.24
C ASP A 45 -4.75 -11.89 18.89
N TYR A 46 -4.16 -11.12 17.95
CA TYR A 46 -4.74 -10.80 16.64
C TYR A 46 -3.90 -11.29 15.45
N SER A 47 -2.71 -11.86 15.68
CA SER A 47 -1.82 -12.33 14.63
C SER A 47 -2.44 -13.46 13.79
N LEU A 48 -3.10 -14.44 14.42
CA LEU A 48 -3.79 -15.52 13.72
C LEU A 48 -4.97 -15.03 12.88
N PRO A 49 -5.92 -14.23 13.44
CA PRO A 49 -6.98 -13.58 12.66
C PRO A 49 -6.48 -12.78 11.46
N LEU A 50 -5.40 -12.00 11.64
CA LEU A 50 -4.80 -11.20 10.56
C LEU A 50 -4.23 -12.08 9.46
N ASN A 51 -3.46 -13.12 9.83
CA ASN A 51 -2.91 -14.10 8.90
C ASN A 51 -4.03 -14.86 8.16
N TRP A 52 -5.14 -15.17 8.84
CA TRP A 52 -6.29 -15.80 8.20
C TRP A 52 -6.87 -14.91 7.11
N LEU A 53 -7.08 -13.62 7.40
CA LEU A 53 -7.58 -12.64 6.42
C LEU A 53 -6.65 -12.50 5.21
N GLU A 54 -5.33 -12.49 5.42
CA GLU A 54 -4.35 -12.43 4.36
C GLU A 54 -4.37 -13.70 3.51
N LYS A 55 -4.33 -14.89 4.13
CA LYS A 55 -4.36 -16.18 3.43
C LYS A 55 -5.66 -16.46 2.69
N SER A 56 -6.78 -15.94 3.19
CA SER A 56 -8.07 -15.99 2.50
C SER A 56 -8.20 -14.96 1.37
N ASN A 57 -7.15 -14.17 1.14
CA ASN A 57 -7.11 -13.10 0.15
C ASN A 57 -8.23 -12.04 0.35
N MET A 58 -8.59 -11.78 1.58
CA MET A 58 -9.50 -10.68 1.92
C MET A 58 -8.77 -9.36 2.13
N ILE A 59 -7.51 -9.45 2.57
CA ILE A 59 -6.61 -8.31 2.76
C ILE A 59 -5.23 -8.60 2.17
N GLN A 60 -4.45 -7.54 2.01
CA GLN A 60 -3.06 -7.57 1.59
C GLN A 60 -2.21 -6.82 2.60
N ILE A 61 -1.10 -7.41 3.03
CA ILE A 61 -0.17 -6.80 3.98
C ILE A 61 1.01 -6.22 3.22
N CYS A 62 1.27 -4.92 3.42
CA CYS A 62 2.41 -4.20 2.90
C CYS A 62 3.40 -3.93 4.04
N LYS A 63 4.57 -4.57 4.01
CA LYS A 63 5.56 -4.52 5.10
C LYS A 63 6.53 -3.36 4.93
N CYS A 64 6.93 -2.76 6.06
CA CYS A 64 7.97 -1.74 6.07
C CYS A 64 9.35 -2.37 5.87
N VAL A 65 10.18 -1.76 5.01
CA VAL A 65 11.58 -2.15 4.84
C VAL A 65 12.46 -1.26 5.72
N LYS A 66 13.27 -1.87 6.60
CA LYS A 66 14.22 -1.17 7.48
C LYS A 66 15.48 -0.73 6.74
N LEU A 67 15.97 -1.58 5.83
CA LEU A 67 17.17 -1.34 5.05
C LEU A 67 16.87 -1.61 3.58
N VAL A 68 17.15 -0.62 2.73
CA VAL A 68 16.85 -0.71 1.28
C VAL A 68 18.02 -1.38 0.57
N GLU A 69 18.10 -2.70 0.71
CA GLU A 69 19.09 -3.57 0.08
C GLU A 69 18.43 -4.84 -0.45
N LYS A 70 19.05 -5.47 -1.46
CA LYS A 70 18.58 -6.76 -1.99
C LYS A 70 19.10 -7.92 -1.12
N PRO A 71 18.30 -8.94 -0.82
CA PRO A 71 16.87 -9.06 -1.12
C PRO A 71 16.01 -8.28 -0.11
N LEU A 72 15.09 -7.43 -0.60
CA LEU A 72 14.26 -6.56 0.23
C LEU A 72 13.52 -7.31 1.34
N LEU A 73 13.04 -8.53 1.07
CA LEU A 73 12.34 -9.37 2.04
C LEU A 73 13.20 -9.76 3.26
N GLY A 74 14.53 -9.72 3.12
CA GLY A 74 15.45 -9.99 4.23
C GLY A 74 15.51 -8.86 5.26
N PHE A 75 15.03 -7.67 4.90
CA PHE A 75 15.14 -6.46 5.70
C PHE A 75 13.79 -5.87 6.12
N VAL A 76 12.72 -6.66 6.08
CA VAL A 76 11.39 -6.19 6.50
C VAL A 76 11.26 -6.08 8.02
N ASP A 77 10.48 -5.11 8.45
CA ASP A 77 9.97 -5.04 9.82
C ASP A 77 8.63 -5.78 9.88
N ASN A 78 8.55 -6.84 10.67
CA ASN A 78 7.31 -7.59 10.81
C ASN A 78 6.28 -6.91 11.73
N ASP A 79 6.70 -5.93 12.52
CA ASP A 79 5.83 -5.20 13.45
C ASP A 79 5.27 -3.90 12.83
N ILE A 80 5.82 -3.49 11.68
CA ILE A 80 5.43 -2.26 11.00
C ILE A 80 4.93 -2.58 9.60
N PHE A 81 3.62 -2.48 9.40
CA PHE A 81 2.97 -2.78 8.13
C PHE A 81 1.71 -1.96 7.92
N LYS A 82 1.28 -1.85 6.67
CA LYS A 82 -0.02 -1.34 6.24
C LYS A 82 -0.90 -2.52 5.83
N VAL A 83 -2.21 -2.32 5.86
CA VAL A 83 -3.17 -3.33 5.41
C VAL A 83 -4.11 -2.72 4.38
N TYR A 84 -4.21 -3.33 3.21
CA TYR A 84 -5.11 -2.94 2.14
C TYR A 84 -6.21 -3.99 1.95
N TYR A 85 -7.35 -3.58 1.41
CA TYR A 85 -8.36 -4.51 0.91
C TYR A 85 -7.89 -5.16 -0.39
N SER A 86 -8.11 -6.47 -0.53
CA SER A 86 -7.81 -7.17 -1.79
C SER A 86 -8.79 -6.81 -2.91
N ASP A 87 -9.93 -6.24 -2.58
CA ASP A 87 -10.95 -5.76 -3.50
C ASP A 87 -11.35 -4.32 -3.15
N ILE A 88 -11.04 -3.39 -4.06
CA ILE A 88 -11.34 -1.97 -3.89
C ILE A 88 -12.85 -1.69 -3.98
N GLY A 89 -13.62 -2.52 -4.69
CA GLY A 89 -15.08 -2.43 -4.76
C GLY A 89 -15.73 -2.68 -3.41
N ILE A 90 -15.23 -3.67 -2.67
CA ILE A 90 -15.68 -3.96 -1.30
C ILE A 90 -15.35 -2.75 -0.39
N PHE A 91 -14.14 -2.19 -0.49
CA PHE A 91 -13.78 -0.99 0.27
C PHE A 91 -14.75 0.17 0.00
N ASN A 92 -14.99 0.48 -1.28
CA ASN A 92 -15.92 1.54 -1.67
C ASN A 92 -17.33 1.30 -1.10
N ARG A 93 -17.80 0.05 -1.09
CA ARG A 93 -19.10 -0.28 -0.50
C ARG A 93 -19.13 -0.07 1.01
N ILE A 94 -18.07 -0.42 1.72
CA ILE A 94 -17.99 -0.26 3.18
C ILE A 94 -18.01 1.21 3.58
N VAL A 95 -17.35 2.09 2.82
CA VAL A 95 -17.31 3.53 3.10
C VAL A 95 -18.46 4.31 2.45
N ASN A 96 -19.47 3.60 1.94
CA ASN A 96 -20.65 4.16 1.26
C ASN A 96 -20.34 5.06 0.06
N ASN A 97 -19.22 4.83 -0.62
CA ASN A 97 -18.92 5.51 -1.87
C ASN A 97 -19.76 4.90 -2.99
N ASP A 98 -20.59 5.70 -3.60
CA ASP A 98 -21.32 5.29 -4.80
C ASP A 98 -20.51 5.62 -6.09
N ALA A 99 -20.89 4.98 -7.19
CA ALA A 99 -20.22 5.20 -8.47
C ALA A 99 -20.31 6.66 -8.95
N LYS A 100 -21.37 7.38 -8.58
CA LYS A 100 -21.57 8.78 -8.95
C LYS A 100 -20.56 9.69 -8.23
N SER A 101 -20.34 9.48 -6.92
CA SER A 101 -19.35 10.22 -6.14
C SER A 101 -17.93 9.98 -6.66
N ILE A 102 -17.63 8.76 -7.13
CA ILE A 102 -16.34 8.43 -7.76
C ILE A 102 -16.15 9.20 -9.07
N ILE A 103 -17.18 9.21 -9.94
CA ILE A 103 -17.12 9.88 -11.25
C ILE A 103 -17.07 11.41 -11.09
N LEU A 104 -17.79 11.96 -10.12
CA LEU A 104 -17.85 13.43 -9.87
C LEU A 104 -16.67 13.96 -9.06
N ASP A 105 -15.73 13.11 -8.67
CA ASP A 105 -14.55 13.47 -7.86
C ASP A 105 -14.91 14.11 -6.48
N ASP A 106 -16.07 13.77 -5.95
CA ASP A 106 -16.56 14.27 -4.65
C ASP A 106 -15.90 13.59 -3.43
N MET A 107 -14.98 12.65 -3.68
CA MET A 107 -14.40 11.76 -2.67
C MET A 107 -13.09 12.25 -2.07
N LYS A 108 -12.93 13.54 -1.82
CA LYS A 108 -11.66 14.19 -1.42
C LYS A 108 -10.87 13.45 -0.35
N ILE A 109 -11.53 12.88 0.67
CA ILE A 109 -10.85 12.17 1.78
C ILE A 109 -10.36 10.79 1.36
N TYR A 110 -11.14 10.06 0.56
CA TYR A 110 -10.85 8.67 0.20
C TYR A 110 -10.06 8.51 -1.10
N LYS A 111 -9.99 9.54 -1.93
CA LYS A 111 -9.35 9.48 -3.25
C LYS A 111 -7.92 8.93 -3.17
N GLY A 112 -7.09 9.47 -2.29
CA GLY A 112 -5.71 8.99 -2.09
C GLY A 112 -5.64 7.56 -1.56
N ILE A 113 -6.56 7.18 -0.65
CA ILE A 113 -6.62 5.84 -0.07
C ILE A 113 -7.01 4.81 -1.14
N ILE A 114 -8.04 5.11 -1.92
CA ILE A 114 -8.52 4.25 -3.01
C ILE A 114 -7.44 4.06 -4.06
N THR A 115 -6.77 5.15 -4.45
CA THR A 115 -5.71 5.11 -5.45
C THR A 115 -4.53 4.25 -4.98
N GLU A 116 -4.08 4.41 -3.74
CA GLU A 116 -2.98 3.61 -3.19
C GLU A 116 -3.38 2.14 -3.03
N ASN A 117 -4.60 1.86 -2.55
CA ASN A 117 -5.12 0.49 -2.48
C ASN A 117 -5.27 -0.16 -3.87
N TYR A 118 -5.70 0.60 -4.89
CA TYR A 118 -5.73 0.14 -6.28
C TYR A 118 -4.34 -0.28 -6.76
N VAL A 119 -3.34 0.56 -6.52
CA VAL A 119 -1.94 0.25 -6.89
C VAL A 119 -1.45 -0.99 -6.16
N ALA A 120 -1.72 -1.13 -4.84
CA ALA A 120 -1.39 -2.34 -4.09
C ALA A 120 -1.98 -3.60 -4.75
N ASN A 121 -3.26 -3.54 -5.15
CA ASN A 121 -3.93 -4.65 -5.83
C ASN A 121 -3.27 -4.98 -7.18
N GLN A 122 -2.89 -3.97 -7.98
CA GLN A 122 -2.21 -4.18 -9.25
C GLN A 122 -0.81 -4.77 -9.08
N LEU A 123 -0.04 -4.29 -8.10
CA LEU A 123 1.28 -4.86 -7.79
C LEU A 123 1.15 -6.33 -7.37
N LYS A 124 0.20 -6.65 -6.50
CA LYS A 124 -0.03 -8.03 -6.05
C LYS A 124 -0.50 -8.94 -7.18
N ALA A 125 -1.38 -8.47 -8.06
CA ALA A 125 -1.82 -9.20 -9.25
C ALA A 125 -0.65 -9.51 -10.21
N ASN A 126 0.35 -8.65 -10.24
CA ASN A 126 1.61 -8.87 -10.95
C ASN A 126 2.59 -9.79 -10.19
N GLY A 127 2.22 -10.35 -9.03
CA GLY A 127 3.09 -11.19 -8.21
C GLY A 127 4.26 -10.42 -7.59
N ILE A 128 4.09 -9.13 -7.33
CA ILE A 128 5.07 -8.27 -6.65
C ILE A 128 4.73 -8.25 -5.17
N ASP A 129 5.73 -8.42 -4.31
CA ASP A 129 5.56 -8.29 -2.87
C ASP A 129 5.32 -6.83 -2.50
N LEU A 130 4.34 -6.61 -1.61
CA LEU A 130 4.02 -5.28 -1.15
C LEU A 130 4.98 -4.87 -0.04
N LEU A 131 5.87 -3.97 -0.37
CA LEU A 131 6.88 -3.42 0.50
C LEU A 131 6.86 -1.89 0.41
N TYR A 132 7.07 -1.20 1.52
CA TYR A 132 7.17 0.25 1.55
C TYR A 132 8.37 0.70 2.38
N TRP A 133 8.78 1.96 2.23
CA TRP A 133 9.87 2.53 3.01
C TRP A 133 9.40 3.74 3.80
N LYS A 134 9.91 3.85 5.03
CA LYS A 134 9.70 5.01 5.89
C LYS A 134 11.05 5.61 6.28
N GLY A 135 11.26 6.84 5.90
CA GLY A 135 12.46 7.61 6.23
C GLY A 135 12.28 8.56 7.41
N SER A 136 13.25 9.43 7.59
CA SER A 136 13.21 10.52 8.56
C SER A 136 12.24 11.62 8.12
N ARG A 137 11.88 12.53 9.05
CA ARG A 137 11.04 13.71 8.78
C ARG A 137 9.68 13.39 8.13
N ASN A 138 9.08 12.26 8.53
CA ASN A 138 7.80 11.76 7.98
C ASN A 138 7.81 11.51 6.47
N SER A 139 8.99 11.31 5.86
CA SER A 139 9.06 10.84 4.48
C SER A 139 8.64 9.38 4.39
N GLU A 140 7.88 9.04 3.37
CA GLU A 140 7.42 7.69 3.11
C GLU A 140 7.35 7.47 1.60
N ILE A 141 7.79 6.31 1.14
CA ILE A 141 7.60 5.81 -0.23
C ILE A 141 6.53 4.75 -0.19
N ASP A 142 5.49 4.91 -0.97
CA ASP A 142 4.29 4.06 -0.92
C ASP A 142 4.61 2.60 -1.23
N PHE A 143 5.46 2.34 -2.26
CA PHE A 143 5.91 0.99 -2.57
C PHE A 143 7.38 0.96 -3.01
N LEU A 144 8.05 -0.18 -2.76
CA LEU A 144 9.37 -0.52 -3.28
C LEU A 144 9.26 -1.79 -4.12
N ILE A 145 9.86 -1.78 -5.29
CA ILE A 145 10.00 -2.97 -6.13
C ILE A 145 11.48 -3.28 -6.40
N SER A 146 11.79 -4.56 -6.48
CA SER A 146 13.13 -5.04 -6.88
C SER A 146 13.09 -5.37 -8.37
N THR A 147 13.99 -4.74 -9.14
CA THR A 147 14.16 -4.96 -10.60
C THR A 147 15.60 -5.35 -10.89
N ASP A 148 15.92 -5.69 -12.12
CA ASP A 148 17.32 -5.96 -12.52
C ASP A 148 18.19 -4.70 -12.33
N ASP A 149 17.64 -3.53 -12.60
CA ASP A 149 18.31 -2.23 -12.45
C ASP A 149 18.48 -1.75 -11.00
N GLY A 150 17.93 -2.45 -10.02
CA GLY A 150 18.04 -2.05 -8.62
C GLY A 150 16.71 -2.06 -7.88
N ILE A 151 16.65 -1.28 -6.82
CA ILE A 151 15.44 -1.07 -6.04
C ILE A 151 14.79 0.23 -6.50
N VAL A 152 13.56 0.14 -6.98
CA VAL A 152 12.82 1.26 -7.56
C VAL A 152 11.72 1.70 -6.60
N PRO A 153 11.75 2.96 -6.11
CA PRO A 153 10.67 3.52 -5.31
C PRO A 153 9.50 3.94 -6.21
N ILE A 154 8.29 3.70 -5.71
CA ILE A 154 7.04 4.08 -6.34
C ILE A 154 6.27 4.99 -5.40
N GLU A 155 5.95 6.20 -5.86
CA GLU A 155 5.06 7.15 -5.22
C GLU A 155 3.73 7.19 -5.95
N VAL A 156 2.63 7.10 -5.21
CA VAL A 156 1.27 7.14 -5.74
C VAL A 156 0.65 8.50 -5.45
N LYS A 157 0.11 9.14 -6.46
CA LYS A 157 -0.59 10.43 -6.34
C LYS A 157 -1.96 10.37 -7.00
N ALA A 158 -2.98 10.70 -6.23
CA ALA A 158 -4.34 10.82 -6.72
C ALA A 158 -4.56 12.11 -7.53
N ASP A 159 -3.73 13.13 -7.30
CA ASP A 159 -3.79 14.44 -7.94
C ASP A 159 -2.46 14.83 -8.59
N ASP A 160 -2.53 15.72 -9.60
CA ASP A 160 -1.39 16.09 -10.43
C ASP A 160 -0.41 17.10 -9.82
N ASN A 161 -0.86 17.91 -8.85
CA ASN A 161 -0.15 19.11 -8.39
C ASN A 161 0.74 18.92 -7.15
N THR A 162 1.07 17.71 -6.75
CA THR A 162 1.88 17.47 -5.57
C THR A 162 3.36 17.34 -5.88
N GLN A 163 4.18 18.11 -5.16
CA GLN A 163 5.64 18.01 -5.21
C GLN A 163 6.11 16.62 -4.73
N PRO A 164 7.05 15.97 -5.40
CA PRO A 164 7.54 14.62 -5.04
C PRO A 164 8.55 14.68 -3.88
N LYS A 165 8.17 15.24 -2.74
CA LYS A 165 9.07 15.47 -1.59
C LYS A 165 9.71 14.17 -1.08
N SER A 166 8.94 13.11 -0.94
CA SER A 166 9.44 11.82 -0.45
C SER A 166 10.40 11.17 -1.44
N LEU A 167 10.11 11.24 -2.75
CA LEU A 167 11.02 10.75 -3.79
C LEU A 167 12.35 11.52 -3.78
N ASN A 168 12.32 12.82 -3.57
CA ASN A 168 13.56 13.63 -3.49
C ASN A 168 14.42 13.22 -2.28
N ILE A 169 13.80 13.04 -1.11
CA ILE A 169 14.51 12.56 0.09
C ILE A 169 15.07 11.15 -0.15
N TYR A 170 14.29 10.27 -0.75
CA TYR A 170 14.75 8.93 -1.09
C TYR A 170 15.93 8.96 -2.09
N LYS A 171 15.86 9.83 -3.11
CA LYS A 171 16.94 10.03 -4.10
C LYS A 171 18.24 10.48 -3.44
N GLU A 172 18.17 11.41 -2.48
CA GLU A 172 19.36 11.90 -1.75
C GLU A 172 20.03 10.79 -0.94
N ILE A 173 19.25 9.85 -0.37
CA ILE A 173 19.77 8.78 0.49
C ILE A 173 20.30 7.59 -0.32
N TYR A 174 19.55 7.14 -1.34
CA TYR A 174 19.79 5.86 -2.02
C TYR A 174 20.24 6.00 -3.48
N ASN A 175 20.12 7.21 -4.07
CA ASN A 175 20.49 7.51 -5.45
C ASN A 175 20.07 6.43 -6.48
N PRO A 176 18.78 6.07 -6.57
CA PRO A 176 18.31 5.04 -7.48
C PRO A 176 18.55 5.42 -8.95
N ASN A 177 18.60 4.43 -9.85
CA ASN A 177 18.73 4.66 -11.28
C ASN A 177 17.55 5.46 -11.83
N TYR A 178 16.36 5.13 -11.39
CA TYR A 178 15.12 5.89 -11.65
C TYR A 178 14.10 5.66 -10.51
N MET A 179 13.07 6.46 -10.52
CA MET A 179 11.94 6.41 -9.59
C MET A 179 10.65 6.45 -10.37
N ILE A 180 9.56 5.92 -9.81
CA ILE A 180 8.26 5.90 -10.47
C ILE A 180 7.29 6.78 -9.72
N ARG A 181 6.53 7.57 -10.46
CA ARG A 181 5.35 8.28 -9.99
C ARG A 181 4.13 7.75 -10.73
N LEU A 182 3.23 7.12 -9.99
CA LEU A 182 1.92 6.70 -10.50
C LEU A 182 0.91 7.82 -10.21
N SER A 183 0.29 8.36 -11.25
CA SER A 183 -0.67 9.46 -11.12
C SER A 183 -1.65 9.49 -12.30
N THR A 184 -2.51 10.51 -12.35
CA THR A 184 -3.38 10.78 -13.50
C THR A 184 -2.63 11.36 -14.71
N LYS A 185 -1.35 11.73 -14.57
CA LYS A 185 -0.52 12.23 -15.66
C LYS A 185 -0.21 11.16 -16.69
N ASP A 186 0.03 11.61 -17.92
CA ASP A 186 0.50 10.77 -19.02
C ASP A 186 1.90 10.20 -18.77
N PHE A 187 2.30 9.26 -19.62
CA PHE A 187 3.66 8.72 -19.65
C PHE A 187 4.69 9.83 -19.87
N GLY A 188 5.77 9.76 -19.12
CA GLY A 188 6.88 10.70 -19.26
C GLY A 188 8.10 10.29 -18.46
N TYR A 189 9.24 10.87 -18.81
CA TYR A 189 10.48 10.72 -18.05
C TYR A 189 11.19 12.06 -17.94
N ASN A 190 11.55 12.42 -16.71
CA ASN A 190 12.36 13.60 -16.44
C ASN A 190 13.78 13.16 -16.02
N PRO A 191 14.81 13.37 -16.84
CA PRO A 191 16.18 12.92 -16.56
C PRO A 191 16.81 13.64 -15.35
N ASP A 192 16.48 14.90 -15.11
CA ASP A 192 17.04 15.67 -14.00
C ASP A 192 16.57 15.14 -12.64
N THR A 193 15.31 14.78 -12.57
CA THR A 193 14.71 14.21 -11.35
C THR A 193 14.81 12.68 -11.31
N LYS A 194 15.10 12.02 -12.42
CA LYS A 194 15.04 10.56 -12.62
C LYS A 194 13.65 9.96 -12.38
N ILE A 195 12.59 10.74 -12.58
CA ILE A 195 11.21 10.28 -12.34
C ILE A 195 10.58 9.84 -13.66
N LYS A 196 10.13 8.58 -13.71
CA LYS A 196 9.21 8.06 -14.72
C LYS A 196 7.78 8.31 -14.24
N SER A 197 7.00 9.08 -14.99
CA SER A 197 5.55 9.20 -14.80
C SER A 197 4.86 8.08 -15.55
N ILE A 198 4.02 7.34 -14.85
CA ILE A 198 3.21 6.25 -15.41
C ILE A 198 1.77 6.52 -15.01
N PRO A 199 0.82 6.53 -15.97
CA PRO A 199 -0.60 6.66 -15.66
C PRO A 199 -1.09 5.54 -14.73
N LEU A 200 -1.98 5.86 -13.81
CA LEU A 200 -2.56 4.87 -12.89
C LEU A 200 -3.18 3.67 -13.62
N TYR A 201 -3.87 3.91 -14.73
CA TYR A 201 -4.47 2.84 -15.51
C TYR A 201 -3.45 1.86 -16.10
N ALA A 202 -2.18 2.27 -16.27
CA ALA A 202 -1.11 1.44 -16.81
C ALA A 202 -0.33 0.66 -15.72
N THR A 203 -0.75 0.75 -14.45
CA THR A 203 -0.07 0.04 -13.33
C THR A 203 -0.04 -1.48 -13.54
N TYR A 204 -1.01 -2.05 -14.26
CA TYR A 204 -1.03 -3.48 -14.58
C TYR A 204 0.15 -3.94 -15.46
N LEU A 205 0.81 -3.01 -16.17
CA LEU A 205 2.00 -3.25 -17.00
C LEU A 205 3.32 -3.00 -16.23
N ILE A 206 3.27 -2.79 -14.92
CA ILE A 206 4.43 -2.31 -14.15
C ILE A 206 5.67 -3.18 -14.34
N LYS A 207 5.53 -4.50 -14.43
CA LYS A 207 6.66 -5.42 -14.69
C LYS A 207 7.31 -5.22 -16.05
N GLU A 208 6.53 -4.90 -17.06
CA GLU A 208 7.01 -4.67 -18.42
C GLU A 208 7.68 -3.30 -18.52
N LEU A 209 7.14 -2.31 -17.82
CA LEU A 209 7.65 -0.93 -17.80
C LEU A 209 8.91 -0.76 -16.93
N THR A 210 9.27 -1.79 -16.17
CA THR A 210 10.42 -1.79 -15.23
C THR A 210 11.49 -2.83 -15.55
N LYS A 211 11.39 -3.46 -16.73
CA LYS A 211 12.44 -4.31 -17.30
C LYS A 211 13.55 -3.49 -17.89
#